data_4a8dcf7932c047ea49788604776cf82c
#
_entry.id   4a8dcf7932c047ea49788604776cf82c
#
_cell.length_a   1.000
_cell.length_b   1.000
_cell.length_c   1.000
_cell.angle_alpha   90.00
_cell.angle_beta   90.00
_cell.angle_gamma   90.00
#
_symmetry.space_group_name_H-M   'P 1'
#
loop_
_entity.id
_entity.type
_entity.pdbx_description
1 polymer ?
#
loop_
_entity_poly.entity_id
_entity_poly.type
_entity_poly.pdbx_seq_one_letter_code
_entity_poly.pdbx_strand_id
1 'polypeptide(L)'
;MTAGISSVKKGIAACLKSALARAALGATFLMLLACGAGNDTGAATSGPGEASGEVEGLVVEVTGRNIVELETLGIRAEDGTVWTFTADGPLEFLPSHLREHQLFGETVTVSYVRRGDVLVAVEIGD
;
A
#
# COMPACT_ATOMS: atom_id res chain seq x y z
N MET A 1 -14.81 39.32 30.79
CA MET A 1 -13.59 39.02 31.57
C MET A 1 -12.88 37.91 30.85
N THR A 2 -11.92 38.31 30.12
CA THR A 2 -10.48 37.94 29.97
C THR A 2 -10.26 36.48 29.59
N ALA A 3 -9.97 36.20 28.33
CA ALA A 3 -8.66 36.24 27.64
C ALA A 3 -7.72 35.12 28.12
N GLY A 4 -7.33 34.25 27.21
CA GLY A 4 -6.30 33.23 27.36
C GLY A 4 -5.88 32.65 26.05
N ILE A 5 -5.26 33.52 25.24
CA ILE A 5 -4.51 33.11 24.02
C ILE A 5 -3.19 32.51 24.50
N SER A 6 -2.91 31.28 24.17
CA SER A 6 -1.56 30.71 24.30
C SER A 6 -1.07 30.23 22.95
N SER A 7 -0.34 31.10 22.35
CA SER A 7 0.61 30.93 21.25
C SER A 7 1.70 29.94 21.66
N VAL A 8 1.92 28.89 20.89
CA VAL A 8 3.16 28.10 20.93
C VAL A 8 3.84 28.11 19.59
N LYS A 9 4.95 28.76 19.63
CA LYS A 9 5.94 29.07 18.60
C LYS A 9 6.54 27.81 17.96
N LYS A 10 6.65 27.90 16.62
CA LYS A 10 7.81 27.64 15.78
C LYS A 10 9.00 26.92 16.43
N GLY A 11 9.31 25.76 15.91
CA GLY A 11 10.61 25.12 16.01
C GLY A 11 11.09 24.69 14.64
N ILE A 12 11.62 25.66 13.89
CA ILE A 12 12.41 25.40 12.68
C ILE A 12 13.83 25.10 13.17
N ALA A 13 14.31 23.89 12.98
CA ALA A 13 15.72 23.59 13.06
C ALA A 13 16.21 23.01 11.74
N ALA A 14 16.74 23.93 10.94
CA ALA A 14 17.60 23.61 9.82
C ALA A 14 18.90 22.98 10.33
N CYS A 15 19.29 21.84 9.77
CA CYS A 15 20.65 21.36 9.85
C CYS A 15 21.19 21.20 8.44
N LEU A 16 21.84 22.27 8.01
CA LEU A 16 22.63 22.38 6.79
C LEU A 16 24.09 22.07 7.15
N LYS A 17 24.79 21.46 6.23
CA LYS A 17 26.26 21.29 6.08
C LYS A 17 26.81 19.92 6.46
N SER A 18 27.25 19.18 5.42
CA SER A 18 28.69 19.10 5.14
C SER A 18 28.90 18.50 3.74
N ALA A 19 29.34 19.36 2.85
CA ALA A 19 30.10 18.97 1.67
C ALA A 19 31.54 18.71 2.11
N LEU A 20 32.20 17.69 1.56
CA LEU A 20 33.59 17.75 1.13
C LEU A 20 34.04 16.40 0.53
N ALA A 21 34.18 16.47 -0.77
CA ALA A 21 35.14 15.85 -1.64
C ALA A 21 36.17 14.88 -1.04
N ARG A 22 36.33 13.71 -1.67
CA ARG A 22 37.65 13.12 -1.98
C ARG A 22 37.53 12.22 -3.20
N ALA A 23 38.22 12.64 -4.23
CA ALA A 23 38.62 11.85 -5.41
C ALA A 23 39.79 10.95 -5.02
N ALA A 24 39.79 9.71 -5.52
CA ALA A 24 40.95 8.91 -5.94
C ALA A 24 40.43 7.60 -6.53
N LEU A 25 40.59 7.47 -7.81
CA LEU A 25 41.49 6.59 -8.55
C LEU A 25 41.48 5.11 -8.16
N GLY A 26 41.09 4.29 -9.14
CA GLY A 26 41.85 3.09 -9.43
C GLY A 26 41.12 1.77 -9.26
N ALA A 27 41.09 1.10 -10.36
CA ALA A 27 41.13 -0.34 -10.55
C ALA A 27 39.91 -0.99 -11.17
N THR A 28 40.03 -1.11 -12.47
CA THR A 28 39.57 -2.21 -13.33
C THR A 28 39.45 -3.52 -12.56
N PHE A 29 38.24 -4.09 -12.46
CA PHE A 29 38.10 -5.52 -12.24
C PHE A 29 37.05 -6.09 -13.20
N LEU A 30 37.62 -6.93 -14.03
CA LEU A 30 37.02 -7.64 -15.14
C LEU A 30 36.24 -8.84 -14.64
N MET A 31 35.08 -9.07 -15.26
CA MET A 31 34.34 -10.33 -15.42
C MET A 31 34.11 -11.22 -14.21
N LEU A 32 32.83 -11.50 -14.03
CA LEU A 32 32.32 -12.88 -14.00
C LEU A 32 30.82 -12.87 -14.31
N LEU A 33 30.47 -13.48 -15.44
CA LEU A 33 29.08 -13.87 -15.75
C LEU A 33 28.64 -14.86 -14.68
N ALA A 34 27.67 -14.47 -13.89
CA ALA A 34 26.85 -15.38 -13.14
C ALA A 34 25.44 -15.29 -13.71
N CYS A 35 25.06 -16.26 -14.55
CA CYS A 35 23.67 -16.57 -14.81
C CYS A 35 23.02 -17.01 -13.50
N GLY A 36 22.40 -16.08 -12.79
CA GLY A 36 21.44 -16.35 -11.73
C GLY A 36 20.09 -16.54 -12.38
N ALA A 37 19.56 -17.77 -12.36
CA ALA A 37 18.18 -18.05 -12.67
C ALA A 37 17.31 -17.24 -11.70
N GLY A 38 16.79 -16.10 -12.14
CA GLY A 38 15.77 -15.36 -11.44
C GLY A 38 14.46 -16.11 -11.59
N ASN A 39 13.86 -16.48 -10.48
CA ASN A 39 12.46 -16.83 -10.44
C ASN A 39 11.67 -15.62 -10.95
N ASP A 40 11.18 -15.71 -12.16
CA ASP A 40 10.13 -14.84 -12.65
C ASP A 40 8.83 -15.17 -11.92
N THR A 41 8.66 -14.57 -10.77
CA THR A 41 7.34 -14.40 -10.18
C THR A 41 6.62 -13.42 -11.10
N GLY A 42 5.58 -13.91 -11.77
CA GLY A 42 4.86 -13.23 -12.82
C GLY A 42 4.56 -11.77 -12.50
N ALA A 43 5.32 -10.88 -13.11
CA ALA A 43 4.96 -9.48 -13.15
C ALA A 43 3.73 -9.36 -14.05
N ALA A 44 2.58 -9.12 -13.43
CA ALA A 44 1.41 -8.66 -14.15
C ALA A 44 1.82 -7.42 -14.96
N THR A 45 1.69 -7.49 -16.27
CA THR A 45 1.98 -6.40 -17.19
C THR A 45 0.93 -5.31 -16.94
N SER A 46 1.24 -4.39 -16.03
CA SER A 46 0.45 -3.16 -15.84
C SER A 46 0.65 -2.29 -17.08
N GLY A 47 -0.43 -1.91 -17.74
CA GLY A 47 -0.39 -0.95 -18.83
C GLY A 47 0.14 0.41 -18.35
N PRO A 48 0.60 1.29 -19.26
CA PRO A 48 1.19 2.57 -18.90
C PRO A 48 0.16 3.46 -18.20
N GLY A 49 0.29 3.63 -16.87
CA GLY A 49 -0.48 4.57 -16.07
C GLY A 49 -1.21 4.01 -14.85
N GLU A 50 -1.30 2.70 -14.66
CA GLU A 50 -1.93 2.08 -13.48
C GLU A 50 -0.86 1.64 -12.48
N ALA A 51 -0.74 2.36 -11.37
CA ALA A 51 0.05 1.88 -10.24
C ALA A 51 -0.70 0.75 -9.55
N SER A 52 -0.10 -0.42 -9.44
CA SER A 52 -0.62 -1.56 -8.68
C SER A 52 0.15 -1.74 -7.38
N GLY A 53 -0.47 -2.36 -6.41
CA GLY A 53 0.14 -2.65 -5.13
C GLY A 53 -0.64 -3.71 -4.37
N GLU A 54 -0.14 -4.02 -3.19
CA GLU A 54 -0.73 -4.98 -2.27
C GLU A 54 -0.73 -4.40 -0.86
N VAL A 55 -1.80 -4.62 -0.13
CA VAL A 55 -1.95 -4.19 1.27
C VAL A 55 -2.51 -5.34 2.08
N GLU A 56 -1.82 -5.65 3.18
CA GLU A 56 -2.29 -6.59 4.19
C GLU A 56 -2.79 -5.82 5.41
N GLY A 57 -3.87 -6.29 6.02
CA GLY A 57 -4.39 -5.70 7.24
C GLY A 57 -5.74 -6.26 7.68
N LEU A 58 -6.25 -5.67 8.75
CA LEU A 58 -7.54 -6.03 9.35
C LEU A 58 -8.70 -5.43 8.56
N VAL A 59 -9.73 -6.23 8.32
CA VAL A 59 -10.98 -5.73 7.72
C VAL A 59 -11.68 -4.81 8.70
N VAL A 60 -11.93 -3.57 8.30
CA VAL A 60 -12.62 -2.56 9.15
C VAL A 60 -13.96 -2.12 8.56
N GLU A 61 -14.16 -2.26 7.26
CA GLU A 61 -15.41 -1.91 6.59
C GLU A 61 -15.69 -2.88 5.45
N VAL A 62 -16.94 -3.35 5.34
CA VAL A 62 -17.41 -4.19 4.24
C VAL A 62 -18.78 -3.71 3.79
N THR A 63 -18.86 -3.15 2.60
CA THR A 63 -20.11 -2.78 1.93
C THR A 63 -20.30 -3.68 0.72
N GLY A 64 -21.41 -4.44 0.69
CA GLY A 64 -21.80 -5.24 -0.48
C GLY A 64 -22.77 -4.47 -1.35
N ARG A 65 -22.57 -4.53 -2.66
CA ARG A 65 -23.57 -4.09 -3.65
C ARG A 65 -24.79 -5.00 -3.62
N ASN A 66 -24.54 -6.28 -3.40
CA ASN A 66 -25.52 -7.33 -3.17
C ASN A 66 -24.89 -8.46 -2.33
N ILE A 67 -25.55 -9.61 -2.25
CA ILE A 67 -25.08 -10.74 -1.42
C ILE A 67 -23.81 -11.41 -1.93
N VAL A 68 -23.46 -11.23 -3.20
CA VAL A 68 -22.31 -11.88 -3.86
C VAL A 68 -21.26 -10.89 -4.36
N GLU A 69 -21.62 -9.62 -4.53
CA GLU A 69 -20.72 -8.60 -5.06
C GLU A 69 -20.34 -7.59 -3.98
N LEU A 70 -19.06 -7.40 -3.83
CA LEU A 70 -18.47 -6.35 -3.00
C LEU A 70 -18.62 -4.99 -3.70
N GLU A 71 -18.86 -3.94 -2.96
CA GLU A 71 -18.83 -2.56 -3.43
C GLU A 71 -17.62 -1.82 -2.87
N THR A 72 -17.44 -1.87 -1.55
CA THR A 72 -16.35 -1.18 -0.86
C THR A 72 -15.77 -2.08 0.23
N LEU A 73 -14.45 -2.05 0.35
CA LEU A 73 -13.67 -2.74 1.37
C LEU A 73 -12.72 -1.75 2.05
N GLY A 74 -12.81 -1.65 3.36
CA GLY A 74 -11.86 -0.91 4.19
C GLY A 74 -10.91 -1.84 4.92
N ILE A 75 -9.61 -1.61 4.77
CA ILE A 75 -8.53 -2.37 5.42
C ILE A 75 -7.70 -1.43 6.28
N ARG A 76 -7.41 -1.83 7.52
CA ARG A 76 -6.46 -1.15 8.39
C ARG A 76 -5.13 -1.91 8.38
N ALA A 77 -4.11 -1.31 7.78
CA ALA A 77 -2.75 -1.84 7.78
C ALA A 77 -2.11 -1.79 9.18
N GLU A 78 -0.99 -2.47 9.36
CA GLU A 78 -0.26 -2.57 10.63
C GLU A 78 0.18 -1.19 11.17
N ASP A 79 0.49 -0.25 10.29
CA ASP A 79 0.86 1.14 10.63
C ASP A 79 -0.34 2.00 11.10
N GLY A 80 -1.56 1.44 11.09
CA GLY A 80 -2.81 2.10 11.42
C GLY A 80 -3.46 2.86 10.28
N THR A 81 -2.84 2.89 9.10
CA THR A 81 -3.42 3.51 7.91
C THR A 81 -4.66 2.74 7.45
N VAL A 82 -5.74 3.46 7.18
CA VAL A 82 -6.95 2.87 6.61
C VAL A 82 -6.95 3.07 5.10
N TRP A 83 -7.03 1.96 4.39
CA TRP A 83 -7.12 1.89 2.94
C TRP A 83 -8.55 1.56 2.53
N THR A 84 -9.09 2.29 1.57
CA THR A 84 -10.43 2.04 1.05
C THR A 84 -10.34 1.63 -0.42
N PHE A 85 -10.90 0.49 -0.74
CA PHE A 85 -10.92 -0.08 -2.08
C PHE A 85 -12.35 -0.17 -2.59
N THR A 86 -12.54 0.04 -3.88
CA THR A 86 -13.77 -0.30 -4.58
C THR A 86 -13.58 -1.62 -5.33
N ALA A 87 -14.64 -2.38 -5.51
CA ALA A 87 -14.62 -3.56 -6.36
C ALA A 87 -15.29 -3.26 -7.70
N ASP A 88 -14.63 -3.63 -8.80
CA ASP A 88 -15.12 -3.45 -10.17
C ASP A 88 -15.43 -4.82 -10.79
N GLY A 89 -16.28 -5.58 -10.10
CA GLY A 89 -16.68 -6.92 -10.52
C GLY A 89 -16.69 -7.95 -9.40
N PRO A 90 -17.01 -9.20 -9.72
CA PRO A 90 -16.99 -10.28 -8.76
C PRO A 90 -15.55 -10.60 -8.34
N LEU A 91 -15.35 -10.69 -7.04
CA LEU A 91 -14.12 -11.17 -6.41
C LEU A 91 -14.39 -12.57 -5.83
N GLU A 92 -13.35 -13.36 -5.59
CA GLU A 92 -13.50 -14.69 -4.99
C GLU A 92 -14.08 -14.64 -3.58
N PHE A 93 -13.88 -13.54 -2.88
CA PHE A 93 -14.39 -13.33 -1.52
C PHE A 93 -15.77 -12.68 -1.51
N LEU A 94 -16.72 -13.40 -0.93
CA LEU A 94 -18.08 -12.87 -0.71
C LEU A 94 -18.09 -11.79 0.39
N PRO A 95 -18.98 -10.80 0.32
CA PRO A 95 -19.12 -9.81 1.40
C PRO A 95 -19.42 -10.43 2.78
N SER A 96 -20.12 -11.58 2.82
CA SER A 96 -20.37 -12.31 4.06
C SER A 96 -19.11 -12.86 4.69
N HIS A 97 -18.21 -13.44 3.90
CA HIS A 97 -16.94 -13.99 4.34
C HIS A 97 -16.01 -12.88 4.87
N LEU A 98 -15.91 -11.76 4.17
CA LEU A 98 -15.14 -10.60 4.64
C LEU A 98 -15.68 -10.01 5.95
N ARG A 99 -17.00 -10.11 6.20
CA ARG A 99 -17.58 -9.72 7.50
C ARG A 99 -17.20 -10.69 8.62
N GLU A 100 -16.98 -11.96 8.32
CA GLU A 100 -16.45 -12.93 9.28
C GLU A 100 -15.02 -12.53 9.68
N HIS A 101 -14.14 -12.23 8.73
CA HIS A 101 -12.80 -11.70 9.02
C HIS A 101 -12.86 -10.42 9.86
N GLN A 102 -13.80 -9.52 9.57
CA GLN A 102 -14.01 -8.31 10.37
C GLN A 102 -14.41 -8.62 11.82
N LEU A 103 -15.28 -9.61 12.03
CA LEU A 103 -15.76 -10.00 13.36
C LEU A 103 -14.69 -10.71 14.19
N PHE A 104 -13.89 -11.55 13.55
CA PHE A 104 -12.85 -12.33 14.23
C PHE A 104 -11.51 -11.60 14.32
N GLY A 105 -11.36 -10.47 13.63
CA GLY A 105 -10.12 -9.71 13.62
C GLY A 105 -9.00 -10.42 12.85
N GLU A 106 -9.38 -11.08 11.76
CA GLU A 106 -8.45 -11.77 10.88
C GLU A 106 -7.94 -10.81 9.79
N THR A 107 -6.70 -10.99 9.38
CA THR A 107 -6.10 -10.21 8.31
C THR A 107 -6.47 -10.74 6.95
N VAL A 108 -6.54 -9.86 5.97
CA VAL A 108 -6.65 -10.21 4.55
C VAL A 108 -5.61 -9.42 3.77
N THR A 109 -5.21 -9.95 2.63
CA THR A 109 -4.32 -9.30 1.67
C THR A 109 -5.14 -8.85 0.47
N VAL A 110 -5.02 -7.57 0.10
CA VAL A 110 -5.73 -6.98 -1.04
C VAL A 110 -4.73 -6.54 -2.09
N SER A 111 -4.75 -7.19 -3.24
CA SER A 111 -4.08 -6.71 -4.44
C SER A 111 -4.97 -5.69 -5.14
N TYR A 112 -4.41 -4.57 -5.52
CA TYR A 112 -5.17 -3.47 -6.11
C TYR A 112 -4.45 -2.79 -7.28
N VAL A 113 -5.24 -2.11 -8.11
CA VAL A 113 -4.76 -1.16 -9.11
C VAL A 113 -5.31 0.23 -8.80
N ARG A 114 -4.50 1.26 -9.05
CA ARG A 114 -4.93 2.64 -8.90
C ARG A 114 -5.46 3.17 -10.22
N ARG A 115 -6.72 3.59 -10.23
CA ARG A 115 -7.34 4.26 -11.37
C ARG A 115 -7.70 5.70 -10.99
N GLY A 116 -6.83 6.64 -11.37
CA GLY A 116 -6.95 8.01 -10.89
C GLY A 116 -6.80 8.10 -9.37
N ASP A 117 -7.82 8.60 -8.69
CA ASP A 117 -7.85 8.73 -7.24
C ASP A 117 -8.47 7.53 -6.52
N VAL A 118 -8.92 6.52 -7.28
CA VAL A 118 -9.61 5.35 -6.74
C VAL A 118 -8.68 4.15 -6.72
N LEU A 119 -8.70 3.39 -5.62
CA LEU A 119 -8.05 2.10 -5.50
C LEU A 119 -9.09 1.01 -5.80
N VAL A 120 -8.81 0.20 -6.80
CA VAL A 120 -9.69 -0.89 -7.22
C VAL A 120 -9.10 -2.22 -6.80
N ALA A 121 -9.79 -2.95 -5.94
CA ALA A 121 -9.39 -4.31 -5.55
C ALA A 121 -9.55 -5.24 -6.76
N VAL A 122 -8.51 -6.02 -7.06
CA VAL A 122 -8.49 -7.00 -8.15
C VAL A 122 -8.43 -8.43 -7.62
N GLU A 123 -7.88 -8.61 -6.42
CA GLU A 123 -7.78 -9.90 -5.76
C GLU A 123 -7.78 -9.70 -4.24
N ILE A 124 -8.37 -10.63 -3.52
CA ILE A 124 -8.35 -10.68 -2.06
C ILE A 124 -7.92 -12.09 -1.66
N GLY A 125 -6.99 -12.18 -0.71
CA GLY A 125 -6.49 -13.42 -0.13
C GLY A 125 -6.50 -13.37 1.41
N ASP A 126 -6.52 -14.53 2.05
CA ASP A 126 -6.42 -14.75 3.50
C ASP A 126 -5.22 -15.64 3.84
#